data_5ba846f5deca256aa97d4001c2455355
#
_entry.id   5ba846f5deca256aa97d4001c2455355
#
_cell.length_a   1.000
_cell.length_b   1.000
_cell.length_c   1.000
_cell.angle_alpha   90.00
_cell.angle_beta   90.00
_cell.angle_gamma   90.00
#
_symmetry.space_group_name_H-M   'P 1'
#
loop_
_entity.id
_entity.type
_entity.pdbx_description
1 polymer ?
#
loop_
_entity_poly.entity_id
_entity_poly.type
_entity_poly.pdbx_seq_one_letter_code
_entity_poly.pdbx_strand_id
1 'polypeptide(L)'
;MKARDLKNIKLPINVNNSTYYISFNFNSCCELEEVYSGGFDKALKDVNKGSKGMSALRALLYSALKVNHSDITLNETGLLITAAIQNNEMDNISEQLLKAIELFNPTQEQIEETMQGE
;
A
#
# COMPACT_ATOMS: atom_id res chain seq x y z
N MET A 1 5.55 -21.06 14.21
CA MET A 1 5.48 -19.61 14.50
C MET A 1 4.21 -19.30 15.28
N LYS A 2 4.35 -18.50 16.31
CA LYS A 2 3.19 -18.06 17.07
C LYS A 2 2.63 -16.80 16.42
N ALA A 3 1.30 -16.62 16.49
CA ALA A 3 0.65 -15.45 15.90
C ALA A 3 1.27 -14.12 16.37
N ARG A 4 1.66 -14.05 17.64
CA ARG A 4 2.27 -12.84 18.21
C ARG A 4 3.64 -12.51 17.61
N ASP A 5 4.27 -13.47 16.93
CA ASP A 5 5.57 -13.27 16.30
C ASP A 5 5.44 -12.71 14.89
N LEU A 6 4.21 -12.63 14.38
CA LEU A 6 3.93 -12.03 13.09
C LEU A 6 3.96 -10.52 13.24
N LYS A 7 4.86 -9.88 12.53
CA LYS A 7 5.00 -8.43 12.62
C LYS A 7 4.04 -7.73 11.66
N ASN A 8 3.26 -6.83 12.21
CA ASN A 8 2.47 -5.93 11.40
C ASN A 8 3.21 -4.59 11.37
N ILE A 9 4.05 -4.43 10.36
CA ILE A 9 4.86 -3.23 10.21
C ILE A 9 3.97 -2.09 9.76
N LYS A 10 3.88 -1.07 10.58
CA LYS A 10 3.08 0.12 10.30
C LYS A 10 3.97 1.27 9.92
N LEU A 11 3.68 1.88 8.79
CA LEU A 11 4.40 3.07 8.33
C LEU A 11 3.47 4.28 8.40
N PRO A 12 3.90 5.39 8.99
CA PRO A 12 3.04 6.56 9.10
C PRO A 12 3.00 7.37 7.82
N ILE A 13 1.81 7.89 7.51
CA ILE A 13 1.65 8.91 6.48
C ILE A 13 0.93 10.09 7.15
N ASN A 14 1.30 11.30 6.77
CA ASN A 14 0.76 12.50 7.35
C ASN A 14 -0.02 13.28 6.30
N VAL A 15 -1.29 13.54 6.60
CA VAL A 15 -2.16 14.30 5.71
C VAL A 15 -2.95 15.29 6.55
N ASN A 16 -2.83 16.55 6.24
CA ASN A 16 -3.61 17.63 6.87
C ASN A 16 -3.57 17.57 8.40
N ASN A 17 -2.35 17.43 8.96
CA ASN A 17 -2.09 17.36 10.40
C ASN A 17 -2.63 16.11 11.10
N SER A 18 -3.04 15.11 10.34
CA SER A 18 -3.45 13.81 10.88
C SER A 18 -2.47 12.74 10.44
N THR A 19 -2.24 11.76 11.28
CA THR A 19 -1.37 10.64 10.97
C THR A 19 -2.22 9.39 10.74
N TYR A 20 -1.96 8.73 9.62
CA TYR A 20 -2.57 7.46 9.28
C TYR A 20 -1.46 6.44 9.15
N TYR A 21 -1.80 5.17 9.32
CA TYR A 21 -0.79 4.10 9.23
C TYR A 21 -1.12 3.17 8.09
N ILE A 22 -0.09 2.81 7.34
CA ILE A 22 -0.23 1.86 6.24
C ILE A 22 0.62 0.63 6.50
N SER A 23 0.12 -0.50 6.04
CA SER A 23 0.83 -1.78 6.06
C SER A 23 0.46 -2.50 4.77
N PHE A 24 1.39 -3.27 4.22
CA PHE A 24 1.07 -4.06 3.05
C PHE A 24 1.39 -5.51 3.34
N ASN A 25 0.39 -6.37 3.20
CA ASN A 25 0.52 -7.80 3.48
C ASN A 25 -0.40 -8.59 2.56
N PHE A 26 -0.49 -9.88 2.75
CA PHE A 26 -1.31 -10.75 1.91
C PHE A 26 -2.77 -10.30 1.89
N ASN A 27 -3.30 -9.88 3.04
CA ASN A 27 -4.68 -9.40 3.12
C ASN A 27 -4.89 -8.12 2.31
N SER A 28 -3.87 -7.27 2.23
CA SER A 28 -3.92 -6.08 1.37
C SER A 28 -4.10 -6.48 -0.09
N CYS A 29 -3.41 -7.53 -0.52
CA CYS A 29 -3.54 -8.04 -1.88
C CYS A 29 -4.96 -8.52 -2.15
N CYS A 30 -5.57 -9.20 -1.19
CA CYS A 30 -6.95 -9.69 -1.32
C CYS A 30 -7.94 -8.53 -1.43
N GLU A 31 -7.77 -7.51 -0.59
CA GLU A 31 -8.60 -6.30 -0.65
C GLU A 31 -8.43 -5.59 -1.99
N LEU A 32 -7.19 -5.55 -2.47
CA LEU A 32 -6.88 -4.91 -3.74
C LEU A 32 -7.58 -5.62 -4.91
N GLU A 33 -7.60 -6.95 -4.90
CA GLU A 33 -8.27 -7.71 -5.95
C GLU A 33 -9.77 -7.39 -6.04
N GLU A 34 -10.38 -7.04 -4.94
CA GLU A 34 -11.80 -6.69 -4.91
C GLU A 34 -12.10 -5.33 -5.52
N VAL A 35 -11.12 -4.43 -5.52
CA VAL A 35 -11.34 -3.04 -5.97
C VAL A 35 -10.57 -2.67 -7.24
N TYR A 36 -9.67 -3.54 -7.70
CA TYR A 36 -8.87 -3.25 -8.88
C TYR A 36 -8.76 -4.49 -9.76
N SER A 37 -9.27 -4.39 -10.99
CA SER A 37 -9.22 -5.49 -11.93
C SER A 37 -7.77 -5.84 -12.30
N GLY A 38 -7.40 -7.11 -12.16
CA GLY A 38 -6.04 -7.57 -12.40
C GLY A 38 -5.18 -7.66 -11.15
N GLY A 39 -5.68 -7.14 -10.02
CA GLY A 39 -5.03 -7.29 -8.72
C GLY A 39 -3.71 -6.54 -8.55
N PHE A 40 -2.87 -7.06 -7.67
CA PHE A 40 -1.64 -6.40 -7.24
C PHE A 40 -0.65 -6.14 -8.39
N ASP A 41 -0.36 -7.17 -9.19
CA ASP A 41 0.60 -7.02 -10.30
C ASP A 41 0.14 -5.96 -11.29
N LYS A 42 -1.14 -5.94 -11.61
CA LYS A 42 -1.69 -4.98 -12.55
C LYS A 42 -1.64 -3.57 -11.97
N ALA A 43 -1.99 -3.41 -10.70
CA ALA A 43 -1.95 -2.11 -10.03
C ALA A 43 -0.53 -1.55 -10.00
N LEU A 44 0.48 -2.39 -9.70
CA LEU A 44 1.88 -1.95 -9.69
C LEU A 44 2.33 -1.49 -11.08
N LYS A 45 1.89 -2.18 -12.12
CA LYS A 45 2.21 -1.78 -13.49
C LYS A 45 1.52 -0.48 -13.86
N ASP A 46 0.26 -0.34 -13.48
CA ASP A 46 -0.56 0.80 -13.90
C ASP A 46 -0.26 2.08 -13.14
N VAL A 47 0.22 1.99 -11.89
CA VAL A 47 0.45 3.17 -11.04
C VAL A 47 1.40 4.17 -11.69
N ASN A 48 2.31 3.70 -12.53
CA ASN A 48 3.26 4.55 -13.24
C ASN A 48 2.81 4.91 -14.66
N LYS A 49 1.60 4.52 -15.04
CA LYS A 49 1.04 4.82 -16.36
C LYS A 49 0.01 5.93 -16.24
N GLY A 50 0.05 6.88 -17.16
CA GLY A 50 -0.79 8.08 -17.08
C GLY A 50 -2.28 7.82 -16.91
N SER A 51 -2.90 7.08 -17.82
CA SER A 51 -4.37 7.00 -17.86
C SER A 51 -5.01 6.17 -16.77
N LYS A 52 -4.30 5.19 -16.21
CA LYS A 52 -4.84 4.33 -15.14
C LYS A 52 -4.11 4.48 -13.83
N GLY A 53 -3.09 5.33 -13.80
CA GLY A 53 -2.24 5.49 -12.64
C GLY A 53 -2.98 5.97 -11.40
N MET A 54 -3.94 6.86 -11.59
CA MET A 54 -4.70 7.42 -10.46
C MET A 54 -5.55 6.35 -9.77
N SER A 55 -6.26 5.53 -10.53
CA SER A 55 -7.07 4.45 -9.97
C SER A 55 -6.20 3.41 -9.29
N ALA A 56 -5.06 3.10 -9.88
CA ALA A 56 -4.10 2.16 -9.28
C ALA A 56 -3.54 2.70 -7.97
N LEU A 57 -3.18 3.98 -7.93
CA LEU A 57 -2.67 4.61 -6.72
C LEU A 57 -3.72 4.56 -5.61
N ARG A 58 -4.96 4.94 -5.92
CA ARG A 58 -6.04 4.89 -4.94
C ARG A 58 -6.26 3.48 -4.40
N ALA A 59 -6.28 2.50 -5.29
CA ALA A 59 -6.50 1.11 -4.89
C ALA A 59 -5.36 0.59 -4.00
N LEU A 60 -4.11 0.88 -4.37
CA LEU A 60 -2.94 0.48 -3.58
C LEU A 60 -2.96 1.13 -2.20
N LEU A 61 -3.21 2.43 -2.14
CA LEU A 61 -3.26 3.13 -0.86
C LEU A 61 -4.43 2.65 0.00
N TYR A 62 -5.60 2.46 -0.60
CA TYR A 62 -6.77 1.93 0.10
C TYR A 62 -6.46 0.58 0.76
N SER A 63 -5.88 -0.34 0.00
CA SER A 63 -5.58 -1.67 0.52
C SER A 63 -4.53 -1.62 1.63
N ALA A 64 -3.59 -0.69 1.54
CA ALA A 64 -2.57 -0.50 2.58
C ALA A 64 -3.16 0.14 3.84
N LEU A 65 -4.08 1.08 3.68
CA LEU A 65 -4.75 1.74 4.80
C LEU A 65 -5.70 0.80 5.53
N LYS A 66 -6.37 -0.07 4.80
CA LYS A 66 -7.42 -0.93 5.37
C LYS A 66 -6.92 -1.86 6.46
N VAL A 67 -5.65 -2.21 6.44
CA VAL A 67 -5.04 -3.06 7.47
C VAL A 67 -5.18 -2.41 8.86
N ASN A 68 -4.96 -1.10 8.95
CA ASN A 68 -4.97 -0.38 10.21
C ASN A 68 -6.21 0.52 10.39
N HIS A 69 -7.00 0.68 9.34
CA HIS A 69 -8.20 1.52 9.33
C HIS A 69 -9.31 0.74 8.61
N SER A 70 -9.85 -0.26 9.31
CA SER A 70 -10.75 -1.24 8.70
C SER A 70 -12.04 -0.66 8.11
N ASP A 71 -12.44 0.51 8.56
CA ASP A 71 -13.67 1.16 8.10
C ASP A 71 -13.46 2.11 6.92
N ILE A 72 -12.21 2.28 6.46
CA ILE A 72 -11.94 3.21 5.38
C ILE A 72 -12.56 2.73 4.06
N THR A 73 -13.00 3.70 3.26
CA THR A 73 -13.59 3.42 1.95
C THR A 73 -12.69 3.93 0.83
N LEU A 74 -12.95 3.46 -0.39
CA LEU A 74 -12.25 3.97 -1.57
C LEU A 74 -12.47 5.47 -1.74
N ASN A 75 -13.71 5.92 -1.48
CA ASN A 75 -14.02 7.35 -1.59
C ASN A 75 -13.21 8.17 -0.60
N GLU A 76 -13.14 7.72 0.64
CA GLU A 76 -12.35 8.40 1.67
C GLU A 76 -10.86 8.41 1.31
N THR A 77 -10.35 7.32 0.75
CA THR A 77 -8.96 7.25 0.27
C THR A 77 -8.71 8.29 -0.82
N GLY A 78 -9.66 8.42 -1.75
CA GLY A 78 -9.56 9.44 -2.80
C GLY A 78 -9.54 10.85 -2.25
N LEU A 79 -10.37 11.12 -1.24
CA LEU A 79 -10.41 12.43 -0.57
C LEU A 79 -9.10 12.71 0.17
N LEU A 80 -8.52 11.67 0.77
CA LEU A 80 -7.24 11.77 1.48
C LEU A 80 -6.12 12.12 0.49
N ILE A 81 -6.10 11.48 -0.67
CA ILE A 81 -5.13 11.79 -1.73
C ILE A 81 -5.32 13.23 -2.20
N THR A 82 -6.56 13.67 -2.38
CA THR A 82 -6.86 15.05 -2.77
C THR A 82 -6.28 16.04 -1.77
N ALA A 83 -6.49 15.80 -0.48
CA ALA A 83 -5.95 16.66 0.57
C ALA A 83 -4.43 16.67 0.55
N ALA A 84 -3.81 15.50 0.33
CA ALA A 84 -2.35 15.41 0.27
C ALA A 84 -1.78 16.21 -0.90
N ILE A 85 -2.44 16.17 -2.05
CA ILE A 85 -2.02 16.93 -3.22
C ILE A 85 -2.12 18.42 -2.92
N GLN A 86 -3.23 18.87 -2.32
CA GLN A 86 -3.45 20.28 -2.00
C GLN A 86 -2.47 20.82 -0.97
N ASN A 87 -1.99 19.96 -0.07
CA ASN A 87 -1.07 20.34 1.00
C ASN A 87 0.39 20.00 0.70
N ASN A 88 0.70 19.56 -0.52
CA ASN A 88 2.05 19.16 -0.94
C ASN A 88 2.63 18.03 -0.08
N GLU A 89 1.79 17.06 0.27
CA GLU A 89 2.16 15.94 1.13
C GLU A 89 2.26 14.60 0.39
N MET A 90 2.11 14.60 -0.94
CA MET A 90 2.11 13.35 -1.71
C MET A 90 3.45 12.63 -1.70
N ASP A 91 4.56 13.34 -1.61
CA ASP A 91 5.89 12.71 -1.61
C ASP A 91 6.04 11.75 -0.43
N ASN A 92 5.59 12.17 0.74
CA ASN A 92 5.63 11.32 1.95
C ASN A 92 4.78 10.07 1.75
N ILE A 93 3.57 10.23 1.22
CA ILE A 93 2.66 9.10 0.97
C ILE A 93 3.30 8.12 -0.01
N SER A 94 3.83 8.64 -1.12
CA SER A 94 4.45 7.80 -2.15
C SER A 94 5.65 7.02 -1.62
N GLU A 95 6.51 7.67 -0.84
CA GLU A 95 7.67 7.02 -0.24
C GLU A 95 7.27 5.92 0.72
N GLN A 96 6.31 6.19 1.59
CA GLN A 96 5.87 5.21 2.58
C GLN A 96 5.14 4.04 1.95
N LEU A 97 4.30 4.32 0.94
CA LEU A 97 3.60 3.28 0.21
C LEU A 97 4.58 2.34 -0.50
N LEU A 98 5.56 2.92 -1.21
CA LEU A 98 6.59 2.14 -1.88
C LEU A 98 7.36 1.28 -0.88
N LYS A 99 7.72 1.86 0.26
CA LYS A 99 8.45 1.14 1.31
C LYS A 99 7.61 -0.02 1.86
N ALA A 100 6.32 0.20 2.09
CA ALA A 100 5.43 -0.85 2.57
C ALA A 100 5.36 -2.01 1.58
N ILE A 101 5.26 -1.70 0.29
CA ILE A 101 5.21 -2.71 -0.77
C ILE A 101 6.54 -3.45 -0.86
N GLU A 102 7.67 -2.77 -0.77
CA GLU A 102 8.99 -3.40 -0.80
C GLU A 102 9.19 -4.36 0.36
N LEU A 103 8.72 -3.99 1.54
CA LEU A 103 8.82 -4.86 2.72
C LEU A 103 8.00 -6.14 2.56
N PHE A 104 6.87 -6.06 1.87
CA PHE A 104 6.01 -7.20 1.61
C PHE A 104 6.53 -8.04 0.44
N ASN A 105 7.05 -7.39 -0.61
CA ASN A 105 7.42 -8.03 -1.87
C ASN A 105 8.93 -7.96 -2.07
N PRO A 106 9.70 -8.85 -1.43
CA PRO A 106 11.16 -8.83 -1.50
C PRO A 106 11.65 -9.01 -2.94
N THR A 107 12.88 -8.56 -3.21
CA THR A 107 13.49 -8.72 -4.52
C THR A 107 13.70 -10.18 -4.84
N GLN A 108 13.87 -10.49 -6.12
CA GLN A 108 14.14 -11.86 -6.56
C GLN A 108 15.40 -12.41 -5.88
N GLU A 109 16.42 -11.60 -5.71
CA GLU A 109 17.64 -11.99 -5.03
C GLU A 109 17.37 -12.40 -3.58
N GLN A 110 16.55 -11.64 -2.87
CA GLN A 110 16.19 -11.95 -1.48
C GLN A 110 15.39 -13.25 -1.39
N ILE A 111 14.53 -13.50 -2.36
CA ILE A 111 13.75 -14.74 -2.42
C ILE A 111 14.69 -15.92 -2.62
N GLU A 112 15.63 -15.82 -3.53
CA GLU A 112 16.60 -16.88 -3.81
C GLU A 112 17.46 -17.20 -2.60
N GLU A 113 17.95 -16.17 -1.91
CA GLU A 113 18.74 -16.36 -0.69
C GLU A 113 17.94 -17.10 0.38
N THR A 114 16.68 -16.72 0.57
CA THR A 114 15.81 -17.37 1.55
C THR A 114 15.61 -18.85 1.21
N MET A 115 15.38 -19.15 -0.06
CA MET A 115 15.17 -20.52 -0.51
C MET A 115 16.43 -21.36 -0.41
N GLN A 116 17.59 -20.78 -0.67
CA GLN A 116 18.87 -21.49 -0.58
C GLN A 116 19.32 -21.68 0.88
N GLY A 117 18.90 -20.79 1.77
CA GLY A 117 19.26 -20.87 3.17
C GLY A 117 18.58 -21.97 3.96
N GLU A 118 17.62 -22.62 3.35
CA GLU A 118 16.92 -23.72 3.99
C GLU A 118 17.61 -25.04 3.68
#